data_7a967544b13fa15b766b17a10b40c6f7
#
_entry.id   7a967544b13fa15b766b17a10b40c6f7
#
_cell.length_a   1.000
_cell.length_b   1.000
_cell.length_c   1.000
_cell.angle_alpha   90.00
_cell.angle_beta   90.00
_cell.angle_gamma   90.00
#
_symmetry.space_group_name_H-M   'P 1'
#
loop_
_entity.id
_entity.type
_entity.pdbx_description
1 polymer ?
#
loop_
_entity_poly.entity_id
_entity_poly.type
_entity_poly.pdbx_seq_one_letter_code
_entity_poly.pdbx_strand_id
1 'polypeptide(L)'
;MSPISRIFGGRSRSTLRLPNQSDTVTIEEWRSLRLNIQVLLPSILPLPLRLTFKRFEQHDSVHTIQDSLVHISQPQPLQVGQSGSIEASQQVRIEGLPPVLVLHLNRFVNDATTDGLVKINKPVHFGPELEIPLGTILLCVSRANKG
;
A
#
# COMPACT_ATOMS: atom_id res chain seq x y z
N MET A 1 17.82 -19.63 -7.86
CA MET A 1 17.49 -18.30 -7.30
C MET A 1 18.61 -17.33 -7.64
N SER A 2 18.30 -16.20 -8.28
CA SER A 2 19.33 -15.25 -8.73
C SER A 2 19.95 -14.52 -7.53
N PRO A 3 21.21 -14.02 -7.64
CA PRO A 3 21.84 -13.22 -6.58
C PRO A 3 20.98 -12.00 -6.17
N ILE A 4 20.33 -11.36 -7.14
CA ILE A 4 19.43 -10.22 -6.92
C ILE A 4 18.24 -10.63 -6.04
N SER A 5 17.61 -11.78 -6.31
CA SER A 5 16.49 -12.27 -5.51
C SER A 5 16.91 -12.67 -4.09
N ARG A 6 18.18 -13.07 -3.88
CA ARG A 6 18.70 -13.38 -2.55
C ARG A 6 18.91 -12.14 -1.70
N ILE A 7 19.24 -11.00 -2.31
CA ILE A 7 19.55 -9.75 -1.61
C ILE A 7 18.28 -8.90 -1.42
N PHE A 8 17.44 -8.81 -2.45
CA PHE A 8 16.30 -7.89 -2.52
C PHE A 8 14.94 -8.58 -2.50
N GLY A 9 14.91 -9.93 -2.55
CA GLY A 9 13.66 -10.69 -2.66
C GLY A 9 12.90 -10.75 -1.35
N GLY A 10 11.73 -10.15 -1.32
CA GLY A 10 10.74 -10.28 -0.26
C GLY A 10 9.54 -11.08 -0.71
N ARG A 11 8.65 -11.41 0.23
CA ARG A 11 7.43 -12.16 -0.03
C ARG A 11 6.26 -11.54 0.71
N SER A 12 5.11 -11.45 0.03
CA SER A 12 3.86 -11.01 0.60
C SER A 12 2.73 -11.99 0.32
N ARG A 13 1.74 -11.97 1.18
CA ARG A 13 0.48 -12.69 1.04
C ARG A 13 -0.62 -11.69 0.78
N SER A 14 -1.30 -11.83 -0.36
CA SER A 14 -2.51 -11.09 -0.70
C SER A 14 -3.72 -11.97 -0.45
N THR A 15 -4.66 -11.50 0.35
CA THR A 15 -5.92 -12.18 0.64
C THR A 15 -7.07 -11.35 0.09
N LEU A 16 -7.77 -11.91 -0.88
CA LEU A 16 -8.98 -11.33 -1.46
C LEU A 16 -10.20 -11.98 -0.81
N ARG A 17 -11.07 -11.16 -0.23
CA ARG A 17 -12.33 -11.55 0.38
C ARG A 17 -13.50 -11.07 -0.46
N LEU A 18 -14.33 -12.02 -0.88
CA LEU A 18 -15.57 -11.77 -1.59
C LEU A 18 -16.74 -12.20 -0.71
N PRO A 19 -17.89 -11.47 -0.74
CA PRO A 19 -19.08 -11.90 -0.02
C PRO A 19 -19.53 -13.29 -0.49
N ASN A 20 -19.85 -14.15 0.45
CA ASN A 20 -20.35 -15.51 0.21
C ASN A 20 -19.40 -16.46 -0.56
N GLN A 21 -18.11 -16.17 -0.56
CA GLN A 21 -17.08 -17.02 -1.15
C GLN A 21 -15.93 -17.23 -0.16
N SER A 22 -15.19 -18.32 -0.36
CA SER A 22 -13.97 -18.57 0.42
C SER A 22 -12.87 -17.57 0.03
N ASP A 23 -12.06 -17.17 1.00
CA ASP A 23 -10.93 -16.27 0.80
C ASP A 23 -9.97 -16.84 -0.25
N THR A 24 -9.60 -16.01 -1.22
CA THR A 24 -8.55 -16.35 -2.19
C THR A 24 -7.22 -15.80 -1.70
N VAL A 25 -6.24 -16.67 -1.55
CA VAL A 25 -4.90 -16.32 -1.07
C VAL A 25 -3.89 -16.48 -2.19
N THR A 26 -3.11 -15.43 -2.43
CA THR A 26 -2.02 -15.41 -3.41
C THR A 26 -0.72 -15.02 -2.71
N ILE A 27 0.36 -15.76 -2.97
CA ILE A 27 1.71 -15.43 -2.51
C ILE A 27 2.46 -14.76 -3.66
N GLU A 28 3.02 -13.59 -3.39
CA GLU A 28 3.75 -12.80 -4.38
C GLU A 28 5.18 -12.56 -3.91
N GLU A 29 6.13 -12.77 -4.83
CA GLU A 29 7.52 -12.39 -4.63
C GLU A 29 7.76 -10.99 -5.20
N TRP A 30 8.50 -10.17 -4.47
CA TRP A 30 8.82 -8.82 -4.87
C TRP A 30 10.29 -8.49 -4.59
N ARG A 31 10.85 -7.51 -5.29
CA ARG A 31 12.21 -6.98 -5.10
C ARG A 31 12.21 -5.55 -4.58
N SER A 32 11.10 -4.87 -4.67
CA SER A 32 10.85 -3.58 -4.05
C SER A 32 9.41 -3.53 -3.57
N LEU A 33 9.20 -3.01 -2.39
CA LEU A 33 7.86 -2.80 -1.83
C LEU A 33 7.35 -1.43 -2.29
N ARG A 34 6.23 -1.44 -3.00
CA ARG A 34 5.60 -0.20 -3.46
C ARG A 34 4.72 0.37 -2.36
N LEU A 35 4.95 1.63 -2.02
CA LEU A 35 4.20 2.37 -1.02
C LEU A 35 3.41 3.50 -1.69
N ASN A 36 2.11 3.53 -1.47
CA ASN A 36 1.29 4.67 -1.86
C ASN A 36 1.42 5.76 -0.79
N ILE A 37 1.79 6.96 -1.21
CA ILE A 37 1.93 8.12 -0.32
C ILE A 37 0.65 8.96 -0.25
N GLN A 38 -0.36 8.59 -1.01
CA GLN A 38 -1.67 9.19 -1.01
C GLN A 38 -2.73 8.10 -0.86
N VAL A 39 -3.66 8.32 0.06
CA VAL A 39 -4.85 7.49 0.16
C VAL A 39 -5.83 7.97 -0.90
N LEU A 40 -6.05 7.15 -1.92
CA LEU A 40 -7.06 7.43 -2.93
C LEU A 40 -8.41 6.97 -2.38
N LEU A 41 -9.36 7.89 -2.30
CA LEU A 41 -10.75 7.48 -2.07
C LEU A 41 -11.23 6.63 -3.25
N PRO A 42 -11.99 5.56 -2.99
CA PRO A 42 -12.57 4.78 -4.06
C PRO A 42 -13.39 5.69 -4.99
N SER A 43 -13.20 5.50 -6.29
CA SER A 43 -13.91 6.26 -7.36
C SER A 43 -15.44 6.11 -7.36
N ILE A 44 -15.97 5.34 -6.43
CA ILE A 44 -17.35 4.90 -6.28
C ILE A 44 -18.25 5.92 -5.62
N LEU A 45 -17.67 6.87 -4.87
CA LEU A 45 -18.51 7.88 -4.22
C LEU A 45 -19.21 8.76 -5.26
N PRO A 46 -20.53 8.95 -5.15
CA PRO A 46 -21.27 9.87 -6.03
C PRO A 46 -20.61 11.25 -6.04
N LEU A 47 -20.64 11.92 -7.19
CA LEU A 47 -19.94 13.19 -7.42
C LEU A 47 -20.09 14.23 -6.28
N PRO A 48 -21.30 14.47 -5.73
CA PRO A 48 -21.48 15.41 -4.63
C PRO A 48 -20.75 14.96 -3.36
N LEU A 49 -20.73 13.66 -3.06
CA LEU A 49 -20.01 13.12 -1.91
C LEU A 49 -18.49 13.19 -2.12
N ARG A 50 -17.99 12.93 -3.35
CA ARG A 50 -16.57 13.10 -3.69
C ARG A 50 -16.10 14.53 -3.47
N LEU A 51 -16.91 15.53 -3.82
CA LEU A 51 -16.58 16.95 -3.61
C LEU A 51 -16.56 17.32 -2.12
N THR A 52 -17.47 16.75 -1.34
CA THR A 52 -17.52 16.95 0.11
C THR A 52 -16.35 16.26 0.81
N PHE A 53 -16.04 15.04 0.42
CA PHE A 53 -14.86 14.31 0.91
C PHE A 53 -13.54 14.93 0.45
N LYS A 54 -13.44 15.47 -0.77
CA LYS A 54 -12.25 16.22 -1.22
C LYS A 54 -11.92 17.40 -0.29
N ARG A 55 -12.91 17.97 0.36
CA ARG A 55 -12.73 19.01 1.38
C ARG A 55 -12.32 18.45 2.75
N PHE A 56 -12.64 17.17 3.04
CA PHE A 56 -12.20 16.44 4.22
C PHE A 56 -10.86 15.71 4.00
N GLU A 57 -10.46 15.45 2.75
CA GLU A 57 -9.21 14.80 2.35
C GLU A 57 -7.95 15.63 2.61
N GLN A 58 -8.08 16.80 3.16
CA GLN A 58 -6.94 17.56 3.70
C GLN A 58 -6.34 16.92 4.96
N HIS A 59 -6.92 15.87 5.50
CA HIS A 59 -6.30 14.93 6.43
C HIS A 59 -5.60 13.82 5.63
N ASP A 60 -4.52 14.19 5.05
CA ASP A 60 -3.48 13.37 4.49
C ASP A 60 -2.93 12.42 5.58
N SER A 61 -3.51 11.23 5.70
CA SER A 61 -3.17 10.28 6.77
C SER A 61 -1.76 9.66 6.62
N VAL A 62 -1.11 9.88 5.47
CA VAL A 62 0.22 9.33 5.18
C VAL A 62 1.25 10.46 5.16
N HIS A 63 1.94 10.67 6.26
CA HIS A 63 3.03 11.65 6.39
C HIS A 63 4.41 10.98 6.45
N THR A 64 4.43 9.72 6.85
CA THR A 64 5.66 8.96 7.05
C THR A 64 5.65 7.67 6.22
N ILE A 65 6.84 7.09 6.04
CA ILE A 65 6.95 5.73 5.48
C ILE A 65 6.21 4.72 6.36
N GLN A 66 6.24 4.92 7.68
CA GLN A 66 5.54 4.08 8.65
C GLN A 66 4.03 4.08 8.40
N ASP A 67 3.43 5.23 8.16
CA ASP A 67 2.00 5.34 7.86
C ASP A 67 1.63 4.56 6.59
N SER A 68 2.48 4.67 5.55
CA SER A 68 2.28 3.92 4.30
C SER A 68 2.34 2.41 4.51
N LEU A 69 3.26 1.92 5.35
CA LEU A 69 3.38 0.49 5.67
C LEU A 69 2.18 -0.03 6.45
N VAL A 70 1.71 0.74 7.41
CA VAL A 70 0.48 0.41 8.15
C VAL A 70 -0.71 0.36 7.18
N HIS A 71 -0.80 1.37 6.28
CA HIS A 71 -1.90 1.46 5.33
C HIS A 71 -1.99 0.27 4.37
N ILE A 72 -0.86 -0.19 3.78
CA ILE A 72 -0.89 -1.36 2.88
C ILE A 72 -1.28 -2.66 3.58
N SER A 73 -1.07 -2.74 4.89
CA SER A 73 -1.40 -3.93 5.70
C SER A 73 -2.87 -3.97 6.13
N GLN A 74 -3.59 -2.87 5.97
CA GLN A 74 -5.02 -2.81 6.26
C GLN A 74 -5.85 -3.38 5.11
N PRO A 75 -7.04 -3.95 5.39
CA PRO A 75 -7.97 -4.33 4.34
C PRO A 75 -8.39 -3.12 3.51
N GLN A 76 -8.20 -3.20 2.20
CA GLN A 76 -8.59 -2.17 1.24
C GLN A 76 -9.87 -2.59 0.53
N PRO A 77 -10.91 -1.74 0.47
CA PRO A 77 -12.10 -2.05 -0.28
C PRO A 77 -11.79 -2.08 -1.78
N LEU A 78 -12.29 -3.11 -2.45
CA LEU A 78 -12.20 -3.27 -3.89
C LEU A 78 -13.61 -3.37 -4.49
N GLN A 79 -13.78 -2.80 -5.67
CA GLN A 79 -14.97 -3.04 -6.47
C GLN A 79 -14.66 -4.08 -7.54
N VAL A 80 -15.42 -5.13 -7.53
CA VAL A 80 -15.34 -6.21 -8.51
C VAL A 80 -16.65 -6.25 -9.31
N GLY A 81 -16.51 -6.17 -10.63
CA GLY A 81 -17.65 -6.22 -11.57
C GLY A 81 -17.87 -4.91 -12.33
N GLN A 82 -18.51 -5.02 -13.51
CA GLN A 82 -18.78 -3.89 -14.41
C GLN A 82 -19.83 -2.90 -13.85
N SER A 83 -20.63 -3.31 -12.89
CA SER A 83 -21.65 -2.48 -12.23
C SER A 83 -21.27 -2.02 -10.82
N GLY A 84 -20.08 -2.35 -10.34
CA GLY A 84 -19.58 -1.89 -9.04
C GLY A 84 -20.36 -2.38 -7.81
N SER A 85 -21.15 -3.45 -7.94
CA SER A 85 -22.09 -3.89 -6.92
C SER A 85 -21.56 -4.94 -5.94
N ILE A 86 -20.33 -5.45 -6.12
CA ILE A 86 -19.76 -6.46 -5.23
C ILE A 86 -18.72 -5.80 -4.33
N GLU A 87 -19.04 -5.72 -3.04
CA GLU A 87 -18.10 -5.29 -2.00
C GLU A 87 -17.08 -6.40 -1.77
N ALA A 88 -15.87 -6.19 -2.26
CA ALA A 88 -14.72 -7.04 -1.99
C ALA A 88 -13.70 -6.29 -1.11
N SER A 89 -12.86 -7.02 -0.41
CA SER A 89 -11.71 -6.43 0.27
C SER A 89 -10.44 -7.21 -0.02
N GLN A 90 -9.34 -6.48 -0.22
CA GLN A 90 -8.02 -7.07 -0.37
C GLN A 90 -7.13 -6.63 0.79
N GLN A 91 -6.40 -7.57 1.35
CA GLN A 91 -5.41 -7.30 2.38
C GLN A 91 -4.07 -7.88 1.97
N VAL A 92 -3.01 -7.06 2.02
CA VAL A 92 -1.65 -7.50 1.74
C VAL A 92 -0.86 -7.56 3.05
N ARG A 93 -0.25 -8.70 3.34
CA ARG A 93 0.62 -8.91 4.50
C ARG A 93 2.01 -9.29 4.05
N ILE A 94 3.01 -8.64 4.61
CA ILE A 94 4.41 -9.01 4.38
C ILE A 94 4.71 -10.28 5.18
N GLU A 95 5.21 -11.33 4.52
CA GLU A 95 5.57 -12.59 5.14
C GLU A 95 7.07 -12.81 5.26
N GLY A 96 7.84 -12.22 4.35
CA GLY A 96 9.29 -12.36 4.34
C GLY A 96 9.95 -11.08 3.88
N LEU A 97 10.94 -10.64 4.66
CA LEU A 97 11.76 -9.47 4.34
C LEU A 97 13.07 -9.89 3.69
N PRO A 98 13.56 -9.13 2.71
CA PRO A 98 14.89 -9.32 2.15
C PRO A 98 15.98 -8.76 3.10
N PRO A 99 17.24 -9.21 2.95
CA PRO A 99 18.38 -8.60 3.64
C PRO A 99 18.54 -7.10 3.36
N VAL A 100 18.17 -6.65 2.16
CA VAL A 100 18.12 -5.23 1.77
C VAL A 100 16.72 -4.88 1.29
N LEU A 101 16.01 -4.08 2.07
CA LEU A 101 14.67 -3.62 1.74
C LEU A 101 14.72 -2.38 0.86
N VAL A 102 14.13 -2.48 -0.33
CA VAL A 102 13.93 -1.35 -1.25
C VAL A 102 12.48 -0.89 -1.17
N LEU A 103 12.26 0.35 -0.76
CA LEU A 103 10.95 0.98 -0.72
C LEU A 103 10.79 1.92 -1.92
N HIS A 104 9.73 1.71 -2.70
CA HIS A 104 9.41 2.53 -3.86
C HIS A 104 8.18 3.39 -3.54
N LEU A 105 8.38 4.69 -3.36
CA LEU A 105 7.28 5.63 -3.13
C LEU A 105 6.58 5.94 -4.46
N ASN A 106 5.31 5.55 -4.55
CA ASN A 106 4.49 5.85 -5.72
C ASN A 106 4.03 7.31 -5.67
N ARG A 107 4.67 8.14 -6.51
CA ARG A 107 4.41 9.59 -6.58
C ARG A 107 3.54 10.00 -7.77
N PHE A 108 3.08 9.05 -8.57
CA PHE A 108 2.23 9.35 -9.71
C PHE A 108 0.85 8.73 -9.53
N VAL A 109 -0.17 9.53 -9.75
CA VAL A 109 -1.57 9.12 -9.71
C VAL A 109 -2.28 9.53 -10.99
N ASN A 110 -3.25 8.73 -11.41
CA ASN A 110 -4.16 9.13 -12.46
C ASN A 110 -5.18 10.13 -11.88
N ASP A 111 -5.20 11.32 -12.45
CA ASP A 111 -6.22 12.31 -12.11
C ASP A 111 -7.37 12.17 -13.12
N ALA A 112 -8.54 11.75 -12.63
CA ALA A 112 -9.74 11.60 -13.44
C ALA A 112 -10.26 12.93 -14.03
N THR A 113 -9.78 14.09 -13.54
CA THR A 113 -10.20 15.40 -14.03
C THR A 113 -9.35 15.88 -15.21
N THR A 114 -8.08 15.49 -15.26
CA THR A 114 -7.13 15.90 -16.30
C THR A 114 -6.83 14.80 -17.31
N ASP A 115 -7.39 13.59 -17.10
CA ASP A 115 -7.13 12.37 -17.89
C ASP A 115 -5.62 12.12 -18.09
N GLY A 116 -4.84 12.38 -17.03
CA GLY A 116 -3.39 12.31 -17.08
C GLY A 116 -2.74 11.89 -15.77
N LEU A 117 -1.44 11.57 -15.87
CA LEU A 117 -0.60 11.27 -14.71
C LEU A 117 -0.15 12.58 -14.04
N VAL A 118 -0.53 12.75 -12.79
CA VAL A 118 -0.11 13.90 -11.97
C VAL A 118 0.91 13.42 -10.94
N LYS A 119 1.99 14.20 -10.81
CA LYS A 119 3.02 13.95 -9.80
C LYS A 119 2.63 14.56 -8.46
N ILE A 120 2.66 13.75 -7.41
CA ILE A 120 2.43 14.18 -6.03
C ILE A 120 3.74 14.71 -5.44
N ASN A 121 3.79 16.02 -5.18
CA ASN A 121 4.92 16.70 -4.54
C ASN A 121 4.73 16.81 -3.03
N LYS A 122 4.50 15.65 -2.38
CA LYS A 122 4.30 15.56 -0.94
C LYS A 122 5.60 15.14 -0.27
N PRO A 123 6.05 15.82 0.80
CA PRO A 123 7.15 15.33 1.62
C PRO A 123 6.70 14.09 2.39
N VAL A 124 7.57 13.08 2.43
CA VAL A 124 7.38 11.87 3.22
C VAL A 124 8.56 11.75 4.16
N HIS A 125 8.27 11.76 5.45
CA HIS A 125 9.27 11.67 6.50
C HIS A 125 9.62 10.21 6.81
N PHE A 126 10.85 9.96 7.25
CA PHE A 126 11.28 8.66 7.73
C PHE A 126 12.31 8.84 8.85
N GLY A 127 12.23 7.95 9.84
CA GLY A 127 13.18 7.87 10.94
C GLY A 127 14.33 6.90 10.66
N PRO A 128 15.27 6.79 11.60
CA PRO A 128 16.36 5.82 11.52
C PRO A 128 15.88 4.37 11.70
N GLU A 129 14.72 4.20 12.30
CA GLU A 129 14.07 2.92 12.57
C GLU A 129 12.75 2.85 11.84
N LEU A 130 12.39 1.65 11.39
CA LEU A 130 11.16 1.38 10.68
C LEU A 130 10.55 0.10 11.22
N GLU A 131 9.30 0.18 11.66
CA GLU A 131 8.51 -0.96 12.11
C GLU A 131 7.76 -1.56 10.93
N ILE A 132 8.04 -2.82 10.63
CA ILE A 132 7.37 -3.50 9.51
C ILE A 132 6.38 -4.51 10.05
N PRO A 133 5.08 -4.37 9.72
CA PRO A 133 4.07 -5.33 10.13
C PRO A 133 4.25 -6.65 9.36
N LEU A 134 4.88 -7.64 9.98
CA LEU A 134 5.00 -8.99 9.45
C LEU A 134 3.86 -9.87 9.98
N GLY A 135 2.89 -10.17 9.12
CA GLY A 135 1.78 -11.03 9.50
C GLY A 135 1.11 -10.57 10.79
N THR A 136 1.40 -11.28 11.91
CA THR A 136 0.91 -10.93 13.26
C THR A 136 2.01 -10.30 14.14
N ILE A 137 3.25 -10.17 13.65
CA ILE A 137 4.43 -9.73 14.43
C ILE A 137 4.97 -8.43 13.84
N LEU A 138 5.27 -7.47 14.69
CA LEU A 138 6.02 -6.26 14.34
C LEU A 138 7.52 -6.57 14.40
N LEU A 139 8.23 -6.37 13.29
CA LEU A 139 9.69 -6.40 13.25
C LEU A 139 10.21 -4.98 13.13
N CYS A 140 11.04 -4.57 14.10
CA CYS A 140 11.76 -3.31 14.04
C CYS A 140 13.03 -3.49 13.21
N VAL A 141 13.16 -2.70 12.14
CA VAL A 141 14.38 -2.67 11.31
C VAL A 141 15.05 -1.33 11.58
N SER A 142 16.16 -1.37 12.32
CA SER A 142 17.01 -0.21 12.52
C SER A 142 18.10 -0.12 11.45
N ARG A 143 18.46 1.10 11.09
CA ARG A 143 19.62 1.34 10.25
C ARG A 143 20.87 0.94 11.03
N ALA A 144 21.62 -0.06 10.56
CA ALA A 144 22.92 -0.36 11.13
C ALA A 144 23.83 0.86 10.96
N ASN A 145 24.06 1.58 12.04
CA ASN A 145 25.02 2.67 12.07
C ASN A 145 26.42 2.01 12.12
N LYS A 146 27.06 1.89 10.96
CA LYS A 146 28.51 1.61 10.94
C LYS A 146 29.19 2.90 11.33
N GLY A 147 29.59 2.99 12.61
CA GLY A 147 30.60 3.95 13.06
C GLY A 147 31.93 3.71 12.39
#